data_0912388c13e5d71bcdfdd162bae2bc6f
#
_entry.id   0912388c13e5d71bcdfdd162bae2bc6f
#
_cell.length_a   1.000
_cell.length_b   1.000
_cell.length_c   1.000
_cell.angle_alpha   90.00
_cell.angle_beta   90.00
_cell.angle_gamma   90.00
#
_symmetry.space_group_name_H-M   'P 1'
#
loop_
_entity.id
_entity.type
_entity.pdbx_description
1 polymer ?
#
loop_
_entity_poly.entity_id
_entity_poly.type
_entity_poly.pdbx_seq_one_letter_code
_entity_poly.pdbx_strand_id
1 'polypeptide(L)'
;MRGLILRPMDYKQTLNLPDTPFPMRGDLPRREPLWVAQWQEKRVYQAIREASKGRPTFLLHDGPPYANGDIHIGHAVNKILKDIIVKSRNMAGFDAAYVPGWDCHGMPIEIQIEKKYGKHLPVAEVQAKARAYALEQIERQKKDFERLGVLGDWNRPYLTMNFSNEANEIRALGRILDKGYVFRGLKPV
;
A
#
# COMPACT_ATOMS: atom_id res chain seq x y z
N MET A 1 34.80 8.16 -71.34
CA MET A 1 34.83 8.32 -69.92
C MET A 1 33.68 7.45 -69.31
N ARG A 2 34.00 6.32 -68.69
CA ARG A 2 32.99 5.49 -68.02
C ARG A 2 32.79 6.06 -66.62
N GLY A 3 31.62 6.63 -66.37
CA GLY A 3 31.26 7.15 -65.07
C GLY A 3 31.25 6.02 -64.03
N LEU A 4 31.97 6.18 -62.93
CA LEU A 4 31.95 5.31 -61.77
C LEU A 4 30.55 5.46 -61.11
N ILE A 5 29.70 4.45 -61.28
CA ILE A 5 28.45 4.36 -60.54
C ILE A 5 28.84 3.86 -59.16
N LEU A 6 28.96 4.79 -58.21
CA LEU A 6 29.09 4.44 -56.78
C LEU A 6 27.78 3.73 -56.34
N ARG A 7 27.87 2.45 -56.04
CA ARG A 7 26.72 1.73 -55.38
C ARG A 7 26.48 2.39 -54.01
N PRO A 8 25.24 2.73 -53.68
CA PRO A 8 24.96 3.23 -52.34
C PRO A 8 25.39 2.17 -51.32
N MET A 9 26.30 2.57 -50.41
CA MET A 9 26.78 1.71 -49.35
C MET A 9 25.67 1.53 -48.32
N ASP A 10 25.30 0.29 -48.02
CA ASP A 10 24.34 0.01 -46.93
C ASP A 10 25.05 0.14 -45.57
N TYR A 11 24.92 1.30 -44.97
CA TYR A 11 25.53 1.62 -43.70
C TYR A 11 24.94 0.81 -42.52
N LYS A 12 23.84 0.09 -42.71
CA LYS A 12 23.24 -0.76 -41.65
C LYS A 12 24.22 -1.84 -41.17
N GLN A 13 25.08 -2.32 -42.06
CA GLN A 13 26.07 -3.35 -41.74
C GLN A 13 27.30 -2.81 -41.01
N THR A 14 27.48 -1.50 -40.95
CA THR A 14 28.59 -0.84 -40.28
C THR A 14 28.20 -0.36 -38.85
N LEU A 15 26.94 -0.56 -38.44
CA LEU A 15 26.47 -0.15 -37.11
C LEU A 15 26.85 -1.20 -36.07
N ASN A 16 27.70 -0.81 -35.13
CA ASN A 16 27.97 -1.60 -33.93
C ASN A 16 26.86 -1.38 -32.90
N LEU A 17 25.73 -2.03 -33.08
CA LEU A 17 24.68 -2.03 -32.09
C LEU A 17 25.01 -3.04 -31.00
N PRO A 18 24.77 -2.73 -29.70
CA PRO A 18 25.00 -3.68 -28.65
C PRO A 18 24.05 -4.88 -28.82
N ASP A 19 24.64 -6.08 -28.92
CA ASP A 19 23.90 -7.34 -28.83
C ASP A 19 23.77 -7.70 -27.35
N THR A 20 22.59 -7.51 -26.79
CA THR A 20 22.34 -7.70 -25.36
C THR A 20 20.96 -8.32 -25.15
N PRO A 21 20.83 -9.27 -24.20
CA PRO A 21 19.52 -9.79 -23.77
C PRO A 21 18.71 -8.75 -22.98
N PHE A 22 19.29 -7.57 -22.67
CA PHE A 22 18.57 -6.51 -22.00
C PHE A 22 17.49 -5.94 -22.94
N PRO A 23 16.22 -6.00 -22.55
CA PRO A 23 15.12 -5.60 -23.42
C PRO A 23 15.11 -4.08 -23.63
N MET A 24 15.13 -3.63 -24.88
CA MET A 24 15.07 -2.23 -25.25
C MET A 24 13.75 -1.54 -24.89
N ARG A 25 12.67 -2.32 -24.73
CA ARG A 25 11.37 -1.84 -24.28
C ARG A 25 11.11 -2.28 -22.85
N GLY A 26 10.64 -1.35 -22.00
CA GLY A 26 10.30 -1.65 -20.62
C GLY A 26 9.19 -2.70 -20.50
N ASP A 27 8.11 -2.57 -21.29
CA ASP A 27 6.92 -3.43 -21.28
C ASP A 27 6.43 -3.76 -19.85
N LEU A 28 6.45 -2.74 -18.98
CA LEU A 28 6.18 -2.86 -17.55
C LEU A 28 4.82 -3.50 -17.23
N PRO A 29 3.73 -3.19 -17.96
CA PRO A 29 2.43 -3.81 -17.68
C PRO A 29 2.44 -5.34 -17.74
N ARG A 30 3.33 -5.94 -18.57
CA ARG A 30 3.48 -7.39 -18.68
C ARG A 30 4.54 -7.96 -17.74
N ARG A 31 5.62 -7.22 -17.50
CA ARG A 31 6.78 -7.70 -16.73
C ARG A 31 6.59 -7.58 -15.22
N GLU A 32 6.01 -6.49 -14.76
CA GLU A 32 5.81 -6.24 -13.32
C GLU A 32 4.98 -7.33 -12.62
N PRO A 33 3.86 -7.83 -13.18
CA PRO A 33 3.12 -8.92 -12.55
C PRO A 33 3.96 -10.18 -12.34
N LEU A 34 4.86 -10.49 -13.28
CA LEU A 34 5.76 -11.63 -13.18
C LEU A 34 6.79 -11.42 -12.06
N TRP A 35 7.33 -10.20 -11.93
CA TRP A 35 8.26 -9.87 -10.85
C TRP A 35 7.59 -9.93 -9.49
N VAL A 36 6.38 -9.38 -9.36
CA VAL A 36 5.62 -9.45 -8.10
C VAL A 36 5.35 -10.90 -7.71
N ALA A 37 4.92 -11.74 -8.65
CA ALA A 37 4.72 -13.16 -8.41
C ALA A 37 6.01 -13.87 -7.94
N GLN A 38 7.15 -13.59 -8.58
CA GLN A 38 8.45 -14.13 -8.16
C GLN A 38 8.86 -13.66 -6.75
N TRP A 39 8.59 -12.40 -6.40
CA TRP A 39 8.90 -11.90 -5.06
C TRP A 39 8.06 -12.58 -3.98
N GLN A 40 6.81 -12.88 -4.28
CA GLN A 40 5.92 -13.62 -3.38
C GLN A 40 6.38 -15.08 -3.22
N GLU A 41 6.68 -15.77 -4.34
CA GLU A 41 7.19 -17.14 -4.33
C GLU A 41 8.49 -17.26 -3.52
N LYS A 42 9.44 -16.36 -3.77
CA LYS A 42 10.73 -16.30 -3.07
C LYS A 42 10.64 -15.72 -1.66
N ARG A 43 9.48 -15.30 -1.20
CA ARG A 43 9.27 -14.67 0.12
C ARG A 43 10.24 -13.53 0.39
N VAL A 44 10.41 -12.63 -0.60
CA VAL A 44 11.43 -11.56 -0.53
C VAL A 44 11.25 -10.68 0.69
N TYR A 45 10.02 -10.32 1.07
CA TYR A 45 9.79 -9.51 2.26
C TYR A 45 10.28 -10.23 3.53
N GLN A 46 9.97 -11.51 3.70
CA GLN A 46 10.43 -12.30 4.85
C GLN A 46 11.94 -12.43 4.88
N ALA A 47 12.58 -12.64 3.73
CA ALA A 47 14.04 -12.69 3.63
C ALA A 47 14.69 -11.36 4.06
N ILE A 48 14.11 -10.22 3.67
CA ILE A 48 14.56 -8.91 4.13
C ILE A 48 14.41 -8.79 5.66
N ARG A 49 13.26 -9.21 6.22
CA ARG A 49 13.04 -9.16 7.68
C ARG A 49 14.06 -10.00 8.44
N GLU A 50 14.37 -11.22 7.97
CA GLU A 50 15.40 -12.07 8.57
C GLU A 50 16.79 -11.44 8.50
N ALA A 51 17.17 -10.92 7.33
CA ALA A 51 18.47 -10.29 7.12
C ALA A 51 18.63 -8.97 7.89
N SER A 52 17.54 -8.36 8.34
CA SER A 52 17.56 -7.08 9.07
C SER A 52 17.56 -7.24 10.59
N LYS A 53 17.43 -8.46 11.11
CA LYS A 53 17.42 -8.72 12.56
C LYS A 53 18.69 -8.18 13.24
N GLY A 54 18.50 -7.49 14.37
CA GLY A 54 19.60 -6.93 15.16
C GLY A 54 20.17 -5.61 14.64
N ARG A 55 19.67 -5.09 13.54
CA ARG A 55 20.03 -3.75 13.03
C ARG A 55 19.26 -2.65 13.77
N PRO A 56 19.75 -1.41 13.73
CA PRO A 56 19.01 -0.26 14.28
C PRO A 56 17.62 -0.16 13.65
N THR A 57 16.60 0.01 14.48
CA THR A 57 15.21 0.09 14.01
C THR A 57 14.93 1.44 13.33
N PHE A 58 14.28 1.39 12.18
CA PHE A 58 13.67 2.54 11.52
C PHE A 58 12.17 2.31 11.41
N LEU A 59 11.38 3.16 12.05
CA LEU A 59 9.94 3.05 12.07
C LEU A 59 9.31 4.09 11.14
N LEU A 60 8.56 3.62 10.15
CA LEU A 60 7.69 4.45 9.32
C LEU A 60 6.24 4.14 9.69
N HIS A 61 5.57 5.10 10.31
CA HIS A 61 4.15 4.97 10.61
C HIS A 61 3.30 5.20 9.35
N ASP A 62 2.38 4.28 9.07
CA ASP A 62 1.46 4.43 7.94
C ASP A 62 0.30 5.38 8.31
N GLY A 63 0.00 6.36 7.45
CA GLY A 63 -1.28 7.05 7.47
C GLY A 63 -2.29 6.15 6.74
N PRO A 64 -3.21 5.48 7.46
CA PRO A 64 -4.06 4.47 6.88
C PRO A 64 -5.09 5.10 5.94
N PRO A 65 -5.25 4.59 4.70
CA PRO A 65 -6.34 5.00 3.83
C PRO A 65 -7.68 4.48 4.34
N TYR A 66 -8.77 5.11 3.93
CA TYR A 66 -10.10 4.57 4.16
C TYR A 66 -10.30 3.23 3.44
N ALA A 67 -10.92 2.28 4.15
CA ALA A 67 -11.35 0.99 3.58
C ALA A 67 -12.63 1.18 2.75
N ASN A 68 -12.55 1.98 1.69
CA ASN A 68 -13.71 2.34 0.86
C ASN A 68 -13.31 2.64 -0.58
N GLY A 69 -13.82 1.84 -1.52
CA GLY A 69 -13.63 2.02 -2.96
C GLY A 69 -12.25 1.64 -3.48
N ASP A 70 -12.03 1.94 -4.75
CA ASP A 70 -10.77 1.68 -5.44
C ASP A 70 -9.67 2.64 -5.01
N ILE A 71 -8.42 2.20 -5.16
CA ILE A 71 -7.30 3.11 -5.03
C ILE A 71 -7.29 4.13 -6.20
N HIS A 72 -6.78 5.30 -5.91
CA HIS A 72 -6.55 6.34 -6.92
C HIS A 72 -5.07 6.74 -6.92
N ILE A 73 -4.68 7.60 -7.85
CA ILE A 73 -3.28 8.03 -8.00
C ILE A 73 -2.67 8.59 -6.71
N GLY A 74 -3.43 9.26 -5.86
CA GLY A 74 -2.96 9.75 -4.56
C GLY A 74 -2.56 8.61 -3.62
N HIS A 75 -3.34 7.52 -3.58
CA HIS A 75 -2.98 6.30 -2.85
C HIS A 75 -1.71 5.66 -3.41
N ALA A 76 -1.61 5.56 -4.74
CA ALA A 76 -0.44 4.99 -5.40
C ALA A 76 0.83 5.78 -5.08
N VAL A 77 0.81 7.11 -5.23
CA VAL A 77 1.94 7.98 -4.90
C VAL A 77 2.35 7.82 -3.44
N ASN A 78 1.39 7.87 -2.50
CA ASN A 78 1.66 7.73 -1.08
C ASN A 78 2.33 6.39 -0.74
N LYS A 79 1.79 5.28 -1.24
CA LYS A 79 2.33 3.93 -0.95
C LYS A 79 3.67 3.69 -1.64
N ILE A 80 3.86 4.15 -2.86
CA ILE A 80 5.13 4.03 -3.58
C ILE A 80 6.23 4.82 -2.87
N LEU A 81 5.97 6.06 -2.43
CA LEU A 81 6.94 6.85 -1.70
C LEU A 81 7.35 6.19 -0.37
N LYS A 82 6.39 5.63 0.37
CA LYS A 82 6.67 4.87 1.60
C LYS A 82 7.51 3.63 1.31
N ASP A 83 7.19 2.89 0.26
CA ASP A 83 7.94 1.71 -0.17
C ASP A 83 9.38 2.05 -0.53
N ILE A 84 9.60 3.16 -1.25
CA ILE A 84 10.94 3.66 -1.57
C ILE A 84 11.72 3.98 -0.29
N ILE A 85 11.10 4.68 0.68
CA ILE A 85 11.73 5.00 1.97
C ILE A 85 12.10 3.72 2.71
N VAL A 86 11.18 2.79 2.87
CA VAL A 86 11.40 1.54 3.60
C VAL A 86 12.49 0.69 2.93
N LYS A 87 12.46 0.53 1.61
CA LYS A 87 13.48 -0.20 0.86
C LYS A 87 14.85 0.47 0.99
N SER A 88 14.92 1.79 0.83
CA SER A 88 16.19 2.53 0.97
C SER A 88 16.78 2.40 2.38
N ARG A 89 15.95 2.43 3.42
CA ARG A 89 16.42 2.25 4.81
C ARG A 89 16.91 0.84 5.08
N ASN A 90 16.22 -0.19 4.57
CA ASN A 90 16.72 -1.56 4.65
C ASN A 90 18.07 -1.73 3.94
N MET A 91 18.25 -1.13 2.75
CA MET A 91 19.53 -1.13 2.03
C MET A 91 20.63 -0.35 2.77
N ALA A 92 20.27 0.70 3.50
CA ALA A 92 21.19 1.48 4.32
C ALA A 92 21.54 0.82 5.67
N GLY A 93 21.12 -0.43 5.91
CA GLY A 93 21.49 -1.19 7.10
C GLY A 93 20.57 -1.03 8.30
N PHE A 94 19.37 -0.52 8.12
CA PHE A 94 18.37 -0.45 9.17
C PHE A 94 17.42 -1.65 9.14
N ASP A 95 16.79 -1.92 10.29
CA ASP A 95 15.62 -2.79 10.40
C ASP A 95 14.36 -1.95 10.17
N ALA A 96 13.96 -1.81 8.91
CA ALA A 96 12.80 -1.02 8.49
C ALA A 96 11.66 -1.95 8.06
N ALA A 97 10.76 -2.25 9.01
CA ALA A 97 9.52 -2.96 8.73
C ALA A 97 8.45 -1.99 8.20
N TYR A 98 7.59 -2.50 7.33
CA TYR A 98 6.39 -1.78 6.91
C TYR A 98 5.15 -2.59 7.27
N VAL A 99 4.29 -2.02 8.10
CA VAL A 99 2.97 -2.56 8.45
C VAL A 99 1.92 -1.68 7.79
N PRO A 100 1.23 -2.17 6.75
CA PRO A 100 0.16 -1.43 6.11
C PRO A 100 -1.02 -1.27 7.05
N GLY A 101 -1.76 -0.16 6.95
CA GLY A 101 -2.94 0.09 7.76
C GLY A 101 -4.14 0.53 6.95
N TRP A 102 -5.34 0.40 7.54
CA TRP A 102 -6.60 0.90 7.01
C TRP A 102 -7.44 1.55 8.09
N ASP A 103 -8.05 2.69 7.71
CA ASP A 103 -9.11 3.33 8.48
C ASP A 103 -10.46 2.69 8.07
N CYS A 104 -11.09 2.04 9.04
CA CYS A 104 -12.25 1.19 8.81
C CYS A 104 -13.54 1.79 9.39
N HIS A 105 -13.53 3.05 9.83
CA HIS A 105 -14.65 3.70 10.48
C HIS A 105 -15.14 4.94 9.71
N GLY A 106 -16.29 5.44 10.13
CA GLY A 106 -16.81 6.75 9.75
C GLY A 106 -17.75 6.76 8.57
N MET A 107 -18.22 7.97 8.26
CA MET A 107 -19.26 8.25 7.27
C MET A 107 -19.06 7.63 5.89
N PRO A 108 -17.84 7.54 5.32
CA PRO A 108 -17.67 6.96 4.00
C PRO A 108 -18.15 5.50 3.91
N ILE A 109 -17.98 4.72 4.98
CA ILE A 109 -18.43 3.33 5.04
C ILE A 109 -19.92 3.26 5.38
N GLU A 110 -20.37 4.03 6.37
CA GLU A 110 -21.77 4.07 6.80
C GLU A 110 -22.73 4.48 5.66
N ILE A 111 -22.36 5.49 4.87
CA ILE A 111 -23.12 5.91 3.69
C ILE A 111 -23.28 4.77 2.67
N GLN A 112 -22.26 3.92 2.48
CA GLN A 112 -22.39 2.77 1.57
C GLN A 112 -23.35 1.72 2.13
N ILE A 113 -23.35 1.52 3.45
CA ILE A 113 -24.30 0.61 4.10
C ILE A 113 -25.72 1.14 3.99
N GLU A 114 -25.95 2.43 4.27
CA GLU A 114 -27.24 3.05 4.10
C GLU A 114 -27.77 2.98 2.67
N LYS A 115 -26.91 3.24 1.67
CA LYS A 115 -27.29 3.13 0.25
C LYS A 115 -27.70 1.71 -0.14
N LYS A 116 -27.01 0.71 0.40
CA LYS A 116 -27.22 -0.70 0.02
C LYS A 116 -28.38 -1.36 0.77
N TYR A 117 -28.59 -0.98 2.03
CA TYR A 117 -29.50 -1.68 2.93
C TYR A 117 -30.60 -0.81 3.55
N GLY A 118 -30.58 0.52 3.31
CA GLY A 118 -31.55 1.47 3.88
C GLY A 118 -31.09 2.08 5.21
N LYS A 119 -31.83 3.12 5.65
CA LYS A 119 -31.46 3.95 6.82
C LYS A 119 -31.96 3.45 8.18
N HIS A 120 -32.79 2.41 8.21
CA HIS A 120 -33.52 2.01 9.43
C HIS A 120 -33.08 0.65 9.95
N LEU A 121 -31.83 0.27 9.74
CA LEU A 121 -31.29 -0.96 10.27
C LEU A 121 -30.97 -0.82 11.77
N PRO A 122 -31.12 -1.91 12.56
CA PRO A 122 -30.62 -1.96 13.92
C PRO A 122 -29.09 -1.69 13.97
N VAL A 123 -28.64 -0.97 15.00
CA VAL A 123 -27.22 -0.55 15.13
C VAL A 123 -26.26 -1.74 15.00
N ALA A 124 -26.58 -2.88 15.64
CA ALA A 124 -25.75 -4.08 15.58
C ALA A 124 -25.59 -4.63 14.14
N GLU A 125 -26.66 -4.54 13.33
CA GLU A 125 -26.60 -4.94 11.93
C GLU A 125 -25.78 -3.97 11.08
N VAL A 126 -25.93 -2.66 11.32
CA VAL A 126 -25.10 -1.64 10.65
C VAL A 126 -23.61 -1.90 10.92
N GLN A 127 -23.26 -2.13 12.19
CA GLN A 127 -21.87 -2.43 12.57
C GLN A 127 -21.33 -3.70 11.91
N ALA A 128 -22.10 -4.78 11.92
CA ALA A 128 -21.68 -6.04 11.29
C ALA A 128 -21.48 -5.88 9.78
N LYS A 129 -22.43 -5.19 9.10
CA LYS A 129 -22.35 -4.93 7.66
C LYS A 129 -21.20 -3.99 7.30
N ALA A 130 -20.95 -2.96 8.12
CA ALA A 130 -19.84 -2.03 7.94
C ALA A 130 -18.48 -2.75 8.06
N ARG A 131 -18.30 -3.61 9.06
CA ARG A 131 -17.08 -4.43 9.21
C ARG A 131 -16.87 -5.38 8.03
N ALA A 132 -17.92 -6.04 7.56
CA ALA A 132 -17.85 -6.94 6.41
C ALA A 132 -17.50 -6.17 5.13
N TYR A 133 -18.10 -5.00 4.91
CA TYR A 133 -17.80 -4.13 3.80
C TYR A 133 -16.34 -3.66 3.83
N ALA A 134 -15.86 -3.17 4.99
CA ALA A 134 -14.49 -2.72 5.15
C ALA A 134 -13.47 -3.84 4.83
N LEU A 135 -13.72 -5.08 5.30
CA LEU A 135 -12.86 -6.22 4.96
C LEU A 135 -12.82 -6.50 3.47
N GLU A 136 -13.94 -6.43 2.77
CA GLU A 136 -14.00 -6.58 1.31
C GLU A 136 -13.15 -5.52 0.60
N GLN A 137 -13.28 -4.25 1.01
CA GLN A 137 -12.51 -3.16 0.43
C GLN A 137 -11.01 -3.25 0.73
N ILE A 138 -10.63 -3.70 1.93
CA ILE A 138 -9.24 -3.95 2.31
C ILE A 138 -8.61 -4.98 1.37
N GLU A 139 -9.25 -6.12 1.17
CA GLU A 139 -8.72 -7.17 0.29
C GLU A 139 -8.60 -6.70 -1.17
N ARG A 140 -9.51 -5.84 -1.63
CA ARG A 140 -9.45 -5.23 -2.95
C ARG A 140 -8.27 -4.27 -3.08
N GLN A 141 -8.15 -3.31 -2.16
CA GLN A 141 -7.05 -2.33 -2.15
C GLN A 141 -5.68 -2.98 -1.93
N LYS A 142 -5.61 -4.01 -1.09
CA LYS A 142 -4.40 -4.79 -0.85
C LYS A 142 -3.84 -5.38 -2.15
N LYS A 143 -4.68 -6.01 -2.97
CA LYS A 143 -4.27 -6.55 -4.28
C LYS A 143 -3.66 -5.47 -5.18
N ASP A 144 -4.25 -4.28 -5.17
CA ASP A 144 -3.76 -3.17 -5.97
C ASP A 144 -2.41 -2.65 -5.45
N PHE A 145 -2.23 -2.53 -4.13
CA PHE A 145 -0.96 -2.13 -3.54
C PHE A 145 0.14 -3.18 -3.75
N GLU A 146 -0.19 -4.47 -3.63
CA GLU A 146 0.74 -5.55 -3.96
C GLU A 146 1.11 -5.54 -5.45
N ARG A 147 0.15 -5.22 -6.35
CA ARG A 147 0.41 -5.04 -7.78
C ARG A 147 1.37 -3.89 -8.07
N LEU A 148 1.37 -2.83 -7.26
CA LEU A 148 2.35 -1.74 -7.34
C LEU A 148 3.76 -2.14 -6.85
N GLY A 149 3.94 -3.35 -6.35
CA GLY A 149 5.21 -3.86 -5.85
C GLY A 149 5.57 -3.39 -4.44
N VAL A 150 4.60 -2.89 -3.69
CA VAL A 150 4.81 -2.46 -2.30
C VAL A 150 5.05 -3.67 -1.41
N LEU A 151 6.18 -3.71 -0.72
CA LEU A 151 6.54 -4.76 0.22
C LEU A 151 6.13 -4.40 1.65
N GLY A 152 5.46 -5.31 2.34
CA GLY A 152 4.99 -5.09 3.70
C GLY A 152 4.44 -6.35 4.37
N ASP A 153 4.07 -6.24 5.65
CA ASP A 153 3.40 -7.32 6.39
C ASP A 153 1.89 -7.35 6.07
N TRP A 154 1.58 -7.77 4.86
CA TRP A 154 0.21 -7.84 4.36
C TRP A 154 -0.67 -8.86 5.09
N ASN A 155 -0.07 -9.76 5.85
CA ASN A 155 -0.80 -10.79 6.62
C ASN A 155 -1.24 -10.29 8.00
N ARG A 156 -0.62 -9.23 8.51
CA ARG A 156 -0.93 -8.64 9.81
C ARG A 156 -1.06 -7.12 9.71
N PRO A 157 -2.01 -6.62 8.91
CA PRO A 157 -2.22 -5.20 8.77
C PRO A 157 -2.75 -4.55 10.06
N TYR A 158 -2.50 -3.26 10.21
CA TYR A 158 -3.17 -2.43 11.22
C TYR A 158 -4.57 -2.06 10.72
N LEU A 159 -5.59 -2.46 11.45
CA LEU A 159 -6.98 -2.14 11.14
C LEU A 159 -7.59 -1.38 12.32
N THR A 160 -8.12 -0.17 12.09
CA THR A 160 -8.72 0.62 13.17
C THR A 160 -9.90 -0.09 13.81
N MET A 161 -10.62 -0.95 13.06
CA MET A 161 -11.74 -1.75 13.55
C MET A 161 -11.35 -2.99 14.37
N ASN A 162 -10.06 -3.28 14.56
CA ASN A 162 -9.68 -4.39 15.45
C ASN A 162 -10.11 -4.09 16.88
N PHE A 163 -10.77 -5.02 17.54
CA PHE A 163 -11.29 -4.85 18.90
C PHE A 163 -10.22 -4.42 19.91
N SER A 164 -8.99 -4.90 19.76
CA SER A 164 -7.86 -4.48 20.59
C SER A 164 -7.53 -2.99 20.39
N ASN A 165 -7.63 -2.49 19.16
CA ASN A 165 -7.40 -1.11 18.82
C ASN A 165 -8.49 -0.21 19.39
N GLU A 166 -9.76 -0.54 19.12
CA GLU A 166 -10.93 0.16 19.69
C GLU A 166 -10.86 0.24 21.22
N ALA A 167 -10.53 -0.88 21.88
CA ALA A 167 -10.35 -0.91 23.32
C ALA A 167 -9.21 -0.01 23.82
N ASN A 168 -8.11 0.09 23.08
CA ASN A 168 -6.99 0.94 23.43
C ASN A 168 -7.31 2.42 23.26
N GLU A 169 -8.10 2.80 22.26
CA GLU A 169 -8.61 4.15 22.06
C GLU A 169 -9.48 4.60 23.26
N ILE A 170 -10.43 3.74 23.67
CA ILE A 170 -11.27 3.99 24.84
C ILE A 170 -10.41 4.15 26.12
N ARG A 171 -9.42 3.27 26.31
CA ARG A 171 -8.51 3.37 27.47
C ARG A 171 -7.67 4.64 27.43
N ALA A 172 -7.23 5.06 26.25
CA ALA A 172 -6.47 6.31 26.10
C ALA A 172 -7.32 7.52 26.45
N LEU A 173 -8.57 7.57 25.96
CA LEU A 173 -9.54 8.62 26.31
C LEU A 173 -9.83 8.63 27.81
N GLY A 174 -10.02 7.47 28.45
CA GLY A 174 -10.21 7.35 29.90
C GLY A 174 -9.05 7.97 30.68
N ARG A 175 -7.82 7.67 30.32
CA ARG A 175 -6.63 8.27 30.95
C ARG A 175 -6.56 9.81 30.81
N ILE A 176 -7.05 10.35 29.71
CA ILE A 176 -7.11 11.79 29.47
C ILE A 176 -8.21 12.41 30.36
N LEU A 177 -9.35 11.73 30.46
CA LEU A 177 -10.45 12.12 31.36
C LEU A 177 -10.01 12.14 32.83
N ASP A 178 -9.33 11.07 33.28
CA ASP A 178 -8.82 10.96 34.65
C ASP A 178 -7.84 12.10 35.03
N LYS A 179 -7.12 12.63 34.03
CA LYS A 179 -6.24 13.79 34.21
C LYS A 179 -6.97 15.14 34.19
N GLY A 180 -8.29 15.16 34.03
CA GLY A 180 -9.10 16.37 34.03
C GLY A 180 -9.04 17.21 32.73
N TYR A 181 -8.47 16.68 31.65
CA TYR A 181 -8.41 17.39 30.35
C TYR A 181 -9.69 17.34 29.56
N VAL A 182 -10.61 16.43 29.90
CA VAL A 182 -11.92 16.28 29.23
C VAL A 182 -13.00 16.71 30.23
N PHE A 183 -13.83 17.66 29.83
CA PHE A 183 -14.96 18.13 30.61
C PHE A 183 -16.18 18.40 29.75
N ARG A 184 -17.35 18.33 30.34
CA ARG A 184 -18.62 18.64 29.65
C ARG A 184 -18.83 20.16 29.62
N GLY A 185 -19.00 20.71 28.44
CA GLY A 185 -19.29 22.13 28.25
C GLY A 185 -20.40 22.35 27.20
N LEU A 186 -21.03 23.54 27.25
CA LEU A 186 -21.96 24.01 26.24
C LEU A 186 -21.22 24.95 25.29
N LYS A 187 -21.46 24.80 24.00
CA LYS A 187 -20.98 25.73 22.97
C LYS A 187 -22.16 26.14 22.11
N PRO A 188 -22.24 27.42 21.66
CA PRO A 188 -23.18 27.79 20.63
C PRO A 188 -22.87 27.00 19.34
N VAL A 189 -23.94 26.62 18.64
CA VAL A 189 -23.88 25.88 17.38
C VAL A 189 -23.77 26.88 16.23
#